data_30b8c1201ac833fba7d1a2ad805b79fa
#
_entry.id   30b8c1201ac833fba7d1a2ad805b79fa
#
_cell.length_a   1.000
_cell.length_b   1.000
_cell.length_c   1.000
_cell.angle_alpha   90.00
_cell.angle_beta   90.00
_cell.angle_gamma   90.00
#
_symmetry.space_group_name_H-M   'P 1'
#
loop_
_entity.id
_entity.type
_entity.pdbx_description
1 polymer ?
#
loop_
_entity_poly.entity_id
_entity_poly.type
_entity_poly.pdbx_seq_one_letter_code
_entity_poly.pdbx_strand_id
1 'polypeptide(L)' 'MKATIWTIENCPYCIKAKKLLALKQIECEEMSGFHPDWKTVPYIEIDGQVIGGFTELARFLRN' A
#
# COMPACT_ATOMS: atom_id res chain seq x y z
N MET A 1 -13.44 -2.33 3.09
CA MET A 1 -12.39 -1.33 2.86
C MET A 1 -11.79 -1.50 1.48
N LYS A 2 -11.40 -0.42 0.87
CA LYS A 2 -10.74 -0.46 -0.43
C LYS A 2 -9.44 0.31 -0.36
N ALA A 3 -8.35 -0.31 -0.81
CA ALA A 3 -7.02 0.29 -0.78
C ALA A 3 -6.57 0.65 -2.19
N THR A 4 -5.72 1.68 -2.27
CA THR A 4 -4.97 2.00 -3.48
C THR A 4 -3.50 1.95 -3.12
N ILE A 5 -2.71 1.24 -3.91
CA ILE A 5 -1.28 1.10 -3.67
C ILE A 5 -0.50 1.50 -4.92
N TRP A 6 0.53 2.32 -4.72
CA TRP A 6 1.46 2.72 -5.77
C TRP A 6 2.74 1.91 -5.64
N THR A 7 3.16 1.27 -6.72
CA THR A 7 4.28 0.34 -6.72
C THR A 7 5.18 0.56 -7.92
N ILE A 8 6.40 0.01 -7.83
CA ILE A 8 7.32 -0.07 -8.97
C ILE A 8 7.80 -1.51 -9.08
N GLU A 9 8.46 -1.82 -10.20
CA GLU A 9 9.05 -3.14 -10.40
C GLU A 9 10.18 -3.38 -9.38
N ASN A 10 10.36 -4.63 -9.01
CA ASN A 10 11.43 -5.07 -8.13
C ASN A 10 11.40 -4.38 -6.76
N CYS A 11 10.21 -4.19 -6.23
CA CYS A 11 10.04 -3.57 -4.92
C CYS A 11 9.56 -4.63 -3.91
N PRO A 12 10.47 -5.13 -3.06
CA PRO A 12 10.09 -6.17 -2.08
C PRO A 12 9.00 -5.72 -1.11
N TYR A 13 9.06 -4.47 -0.66
CA TYR A 13 8.06 -3.97 0.27
C TYR A 13 6.70 -3.77 -0.39
N CYS A 14 6.68 -3.47 -1.69
CA CYS A 14 5.43 -3.41 -2.44
C CYS A 14 4.76 -4.77 -2.48
N ILE A 15 5.55 -5.81 -2.70
CA ILE A 15 5.05 -7.18 -2.71
C ILE A 15 4.51 -7.57 -1.35
N LYS A 16 5.25 -7.24 -0.28
CA LYS A 16 4.81 -7.52 1.08
C LYS A 16 3.52 -6.80 1.41
N ALA A 17 3.40 -5.54 1.00
CA ALA A 17 2.20 -4.77 1.26
C ALA A 17 0.99 -5.35 0.54
N LYS A 18 1.15 -5.76 -0.71
CA LYS A 18 0.05 -6.38 -1.46
C LYS A 18 -0.38 -7.69 -0.82
N LYS A 19 0.57 -8.50 -0.36
CA LYS A 19 0.26 -9.75 0.32
C LYS A 19 -0.49 -9.50 1.62
N LEU A 20 -0.08 -8.49 2.36
CA LEU A 20 -0.75 -8.16 3.62
C LEU A 20 -2.18 -7.71 3.39
N LEU A 21 -2.40 -6.87 2.39
CA LEU A 21 -3.74 -6.42 2.04
C LEU A 21 -4.62 -7.61 1.62
N ALA A 22 -4.08 -8.52 0.83
CA ALA A 22 -4.81 -9.71 0.41
C ALA A 22 -5.14 -10.61 1.60
N LEU A 23 -4.19 -10.77 2.51
CA LEU A 23 -4.39 -11.59 3.72
C LEU A 23 -5.51 -11.03 4.58
N LYS A 24 -5.64 -9.72 4.64
CA LYS A 24 -6.71 -9.05 5.39
C LYS A 24 -7.99 -8.90 4.59
N GLN A 25 -8.03 -9.45 3.37
CA GLN A 25 -9.19 -9.41 2.49
C GLN A 25 -9.62 -7.98 2.15
N ILE A 26 -8.64 -7.11 1.97
CA ILE A 26 -8.88 -5.73 1.57
C ILE A 26 -8.71 -5.63 0.06
N GLU A 27 -9.76 -5.17 -0.62
CA GLU A 27 -9.69 -4.93 -2.05
C GLU A 27 -8.64 -3.87 -2.34
N CYS A 28 -7.76 -4.15 -3.32
CA CYS A 28 -6.62 -3.28 -3.58
C CYS A 28 -6.50 -2.98 -5.07
N GLU A 29 -6.44 -1.69 -5.38
CA GLU A 29 -6.16 -1.22 -6.73
C GLU A 29 -4.68 -0.84 -6.80
N GLU A 30 -3.98 -1.36 -7.80
CA GLU A 30 -2.55 -1.11 -7.96
C GLU A 30 -2.29 -0.06 -9.01
N MET A 31 -1.52 0.98 -8.64
CA MET A 31 -1.08 2.02 -9.54
C MET A 31 0.42 1.87 -9.78
N SER A 32 0.85 2.10 -11.01
CA SER A 32 2.24 1.94 -11.39
C SER A 32 2.99 3.26 -11.22
N GLY A 33 4.15 3.21 -10.56
CA GLY A 33 5.01 4.36 -10.38
C GLY A 33 4.89 4.99 -9.00
N PHE A 34 5.43 6.21 -8.87
CA PHE A 34 5.41 6.95 -7.61
C PHE A 34 4.21 7.89 -7.57
N HIS A 35 3.58 7.98 -6.41
CA HIS A 35 2.53 8.98 -6.20
C HIS A 35 3.14 10.37 -6.28
N PRO A 36 2.48 11.34 -6.92
CA PRO A 36 3.04 12.69 -7.10
C PRO A 36 3.48 13.38 -5.82
N ASP A 37 2.80 13.10 -4.71
CA ASP A 37 3.08 13.74 -3.42
C ASP A 37 3.86 12.85 -2.48
N TRP A 38 4.44 11.75 -2.97
CA TRP A 38 5.14 10.79 -2.12
C TRP A 38 6.43 10.35 -2.80
N LYS A 39 7.52 10.27 -2.04
CA LYS A 39 8.84 10.03 -2.61
C LYS A 39 9.26 8.57 -2.66
N THR A 40 8.54 7.70 -1.98
CA THR A 40 8.91 6.30 -1.87
C THR A 40 7.75 5.40 -2.23
N VAL A 41 8.06 4.12 -2.48
CA VAL A 41 7.05 3.08 -2.68
C VAL A 41 7.26 1.98 -1.65
N PRO A 42 6.21 1.28 -1.26
CA PRO A 42 4.82 1.49 -1.66
C PRO A 42 4.22 2.74 -1.02
N TYR A 43 3.26 3.35 -1.70
CA TYR A 43 2.43 4.40 -1.13
C TYR A 43 1.01 3.86 -1.09
N ILE A 44 0.38 3.92 0.06
CA ILE A 44 -0.88 3.22 0.29
C ILE A 44 -1.92 4.17 0.86
N GLU A 45 -3.13 4.12 0.29
CA GLU A 45 -4.31 4.78 0.82
C GLU A 45 -5.39 3.74 1.08
N ILE A 46 -6.15 3.91 2.14
CA ILE A 46 -7.31 3.07 2.42
C ILE A 46 -8.50 3.97 2.66
N ASP A 47 -9.55 3.76 1.83
CA ASP A 47 -10.79 4.56 1.89
C ASP A 47 -10.51 6.06 1.85
N GLY A 48 -9.54 6.47 1.02
CA GLY A 48 -9.17 7.87 0.87
C GLY A 48 -8.23 8.41 1.93
N GLN A 49 -7.89 7.62 2.93
CA GLN A 49 -6.99 8.03 4.00
C GLN A 49 -5.55 7.61 3.66
N VAL A 50 -4.62 8.56 3.77
CA VAL A 50 -3.20 8.26 3.54
C VAL A 50 -2.68 7.37 4.66
N ILE A 51 -2.17 6.21 4.30
CA ILE A 51 -1.55 5.28 5.24
C ILE A 51 -0.03 5.47 5.24
N GLY A 52 0.58 5.49 4.05
CA GLY A 52 2.02 5.63 3.90
C GLY A 52 2.64 4.40 3.28
N GLY A 53 3.76 3.92 3.83
CA GLY A 53 4.46 2.76 3.32
C GLY A 53 4.05 1.47 4.01
N PHE A 54 4.87 0.43 3.82
CA PHE A 54 4.56 -0.89 4.36
C PHE A 54 4.51 -0.88 5.90
N THR A 55 5.46 -0.20 6.54
CA THR A 55 5.50 -0.16 8.00
C THR A 55 4.23 0.47 8.56
N GLU A 56 3.80 1.57 7.96
CA GLU A 56 2.58 2.25 8.37
C GLU A 56 1.35 1.39 8.13
N LEU A 57 1.32 0.66 7.02
CA LEU A 57 0.23 -0.26 6.72
C LEU A 57 0.16 -1.37 7.77
N ALA A 58 1.29 -1.95 8.11
CA ALA A 58 1.34 -3.02 9.10
C ALA A 58 0.81 -2.55 10.45
N ARG A 59 1.18 -1.34 10.85
CA ARG A 59 0.65 -0.76 12.10
C ARG A 59 -0.85 -0.53 12.03
N PHE A 60 -1.31 -0.01 10.92
CA PHE A 60 -2.74 0.28 10.73
C PHE A 60 -3.57 -1.00 10.84
N LEU A 61 -3.11 -2.08 10.23
CA LEU A 61 -3.85 -3.34 10.19
C LEU A 61 -3.68 -4.19 11.44
N ARG A 62 -2.75 -3.83 12.30
CA ARG A 62 -2.47 -4.57 13.52
C ARG A 62 -3.51 -4.32 14.62
N ASN A 63 -4.14 -3.20 14.57
CA ASN A 63 -5.12 -2.79 15.60
C ASN A 63 -6.53 -3.20 15.22
#